data_ae7c31d92a33ff1070f5971609d16548
#
_entry.id   ae7c31d92a33ff1070f5971609d16548
#
_cell.length_a   1.000
_cell.length_b   1.000
_cell.length_c   1.000
_cell.angle_alpha   90.00
_cell.angle_beta   90.00
_cell.angle_gamma   90.00
#
_symmetry.space_group_name_H-M   'P 1'
#
loop_
_entity.id
_entity.type
_entity.pdbx_description
1 polymer ?
#
loop_
_entity_poly.entity_id
_entity_poly.type
_entity_poly.pdbx_seq_one_letter_code
_entity_poly.pdbx_strand_id
1 'polypeptide(L)'
;VKTAPIGIFDSGLGGLTVMRAIQQRLPHESLVYFGDTARLPYGPKSPETVRRYSLEILHWLLEQGVKMVVVACNTSTAHALDTLIAASPVPVVGVIEPGARAAVRATRGGPVGVIGTAGTIASNAYARAIHQLRPQLEVRQVACPLFVPLVEEGWFDHPAAELIAKEYLAPLAAAKVDTLVLGCTHYPLLKPLLARIMGPSVMLIDSAEETAAAVAGALAAGGLEAPLGGKVTYRFTVSDDEARFRVVGSRFMGETLSGASVVQLG
;
A
#
# COMPACT_ATOMS: atom_id res chain seq x y z
N VAL A 1 1.81 -13.46 -22.87
CA VAL A 1 1.24 -12.44 -21.99
C VAL A 1 0.79 -13.03 -20.64
N LYS A 2 0.02 -14.14 -20.60
CA LYS A 2 -0.51 -14.72 -19.33
C LYS A 2 0.58 -15.15 -18.35
N THR A 3 1.73 -15.59 -18.82
CA THR A 3 2.87 -16.01 -17.99
C THR A 3 3.77 -14.85 -17.56
N ALA A 4 3.53 -13.63 -18.07
CA ALA A 4 4.26 -12.45 -17.68
C ALA A 4 3.98 -12.10 -16.20
N PRO A 5 4.94 -11.53 -15.47
CA PRO A 5 4.76 -11.21 -14.05
C PRO A 5 3.81 -10.03 -13.83
N ILE A 6 3.28 -9.93 -12.61
CA ILE A 6 2.65 -8.71 -12.12
C ILE A 6 3.75 -7.83 -11.53
N GLY A 7 3.83 -6.56 -11.97
CA GLY A 7 4.72 -5.57 -11.39
C GLY A 7 4.07 -4.90 -10.18
N ILE A 8 4.80 -4.76 -9.10
CA ILE A 8 4.33 -4.11 -7.87
C ILE A 8 5.38 -3.08 -7.48
N PHE A 9 4.98 -1.86 -7.19
CA PHE A 9 5.93 -0.89 -6.66
C PHE A 9 5.43 -0.12 -5.45
N ASP A 10 6.39 0.32 -4.66
CA ASP A 10 6.20 1.16 -3.49
C ASP A 10 7.31 2.20 -3.36
N SER A 11 7.09 3.22 -2.56
CA SER A 11 8.10 4.23 -2.22
C SER A 11 9.29 3.69 -1.42
N GLY A 12 9.21 2.45 -0.97
CA GLY A 12 10.23 1.80 -0.15
C GLY A 12 9.95 0.32 0.04
N LEU A 13 9.76 -0.10 1.29
CA LEU A 13 9.63 -1.50 1.68
C LEU A 13 8.21 -1.91 2.11
N GLY A 14 7.39 -0.94 2.49
CA GLY A 14 6.04 -1.21 3.04
C GLY A 14 5.12 -1.93 2.06
N GLY A 15 5.27 -1.70 0.76
CA GLY A 15 4.48 -2.36 -0.29
C GLY A 15 4.67 -3.88 -0.36
N LEU A 16 5.65 -4.44 0.33
CA LEU A 16 5.79 -5.89 0.52
C LEU A 16 4.58 -6.50 1.24
N THR A 17 3.84 -5.74 2.05
CA THR A 17 2.55 -6.19 2.61
C THR A 17 1.53 -6.50 1.52
N VAL A 18 1.46 -5.65 0.50
CA VAL A 18 0.58 -5.85 -0.67
C VAL A 18 1.07 -7.01 -1.52
N MET A 19 2.39 -7.09 -1.77
CA MET A 19 2.98 -8.22 -2.49
C MET A 19 2.66 -9.55 -1.82
N ARG A 20 2.83 -9.64 -0.50
CA ARG A 20 2.50 -10.84 0.29
C ARG A 20 1.02 -11.24 0.14
N ALA A 21 0.11 -10.28 0.23
CA ALA A 21 -1.31 -10.55 0.05
C ALA A 21 -1.64 -11.07 -1.36
N ILE A 22 -1.00 -10.49 -2.39
CA ILE A 22 -1.13 -10.96 -3.77
C ILE A 22 -0.55 -12.37 -3.93
N GLN A 23 0.63 -12.64 -3.39
CA GLN A 23 1.27 -13.96 -3.40
C GLN A 23 0.39 -15.04 -2.77
N GLN A 24 -0.23 -14.74 -1.64
CA GLN A 24 -1.12 -15.67 -0.95
C GLN A 24 -2.41 -15.93 -1.71
N ARG A 25 -2.97 -14.91 -2.35
CA ARG A 25 -4.23 -15.02 -3.09
C ARG A 25 -4.08 -15.61 -4.49
N LEU A 26 -2.94 -15.34 -5.12
CA LEU A 26 -2.62 -15.69 -6.51
C LEU A 26 -1.30 -16.49 -6.59
N PRO A 27 -1.24 -17.69 -6.01
CA PRO A 27 0.01 -18.45 -5.85
C PRO A 27 0.62 -18.94 -7.17
N HIS A 28 -0.08 -18.80 -8.27
CA HIS A 28 0.39 -19.17 -9.61
C HIS A 28 0.96 -17.98 -10.40
N GLU A 29 0.88 -16.78 -9.86
CA GLU A 29 1.38 -15.56 -10.49
C GLU A 29 2.84 -15.28 -10.14
N SER A 30 3.65 -14.99 -11.16
CA SER A 30 4.99 -14.44 -10.95
C SER A 30 4.90 -12.96 -10.61
N LEU A 31 5.76 -12.49 -9.70
CA LEU A 31 5.74 -11.13 -9.19
C LEU A 31 7.13 -10.47 -9.36
N VAL A 32 7.12 -9.19 -9.71
CA VAL A 32 8.30 -8.31 -9.69
C VAL A 32 7.99 -7.14 -8.78
N TYR A 33 8.77 -6.99 -7.72
CA TYR A 33 8.67 -5.88 -6.80
C TYR A 33 9.75 -4.84 -7.06
N PHE A 34 9.36 -3.56 -7.03
CA PHE A 34 10.28 -2.43 -7.00
C PHE A 34 10.04 -1.55 -5.78
N GLY A 35 11.05 -1.41 -4.93
CA GLY A 35 11.05 -0.50 -3.78
C GLY A 35 11.99 0.68 -4.03
N ASP A 36 11.45 1.91 -4.00
CA ASP A 36 12.23 3.14 -4.24
C ASP A 36 12.93 3.63 -2.97
N THR A 37 13.81 2.79 -2.45
CA THR A 37 14.51 3.00 -1.17
C THR A 37 15.45 4.20 -1.17
N ALA A 38 16.01 4.58 -2.33
CA ALA A 38 16.88 5.75 -2.45
C ALA A 38 16.12 7.09 -2.27
N ARG A 39 14.82 7.11 -2.55
CA ARG A 39 14.03 8.36 -2.58
C ARG A 39 12.89 8.40 -1.57
N LEU A 40 12.82 7.41 -0.67
CA LEU A 40 11.85 7.39 0.44
C LEU A 40 12.11 8.52 1.46
N PRO A 41 11.10 8.91 2.25
CA PRO A 41 9.69 8.62 2.12
C PRO A 41 9.00 9.53 1.09
N TYR A 42 7.92 9.08 0.45
CA TYR A 42 7.13 9.91 -0.48
C TYR A 42 6.13 10.82 0.24
N GLY A 43 5.76 10.49 1.47
CA GLY A 43 4.74 11.23 2.22
C GLY A 43 4.90 12.74 2.31
N PRO A 44 6.10 13.29 2.52
CA PRO A 44 6.35 14.74 2.57
C PRO A 44 6.68 15.38 1.21
N LYS A 45 6.74 14.62 0.11
CA LYS A 45 7.11 15.15 -1.21
C LYS A 45 5.92 15.79 -1.92
N SER A 46 6.22 16.73 -2.82
CA SER A 46 5.19 17.37 -3.66
C SER A 46 4.52 16.37 -4.61
N PRO A 47 3.24 16.60 -4.99
CA PRO A 47 2.54 15.77 -5.95
C PRO A 47 3.31 15.59 -7.28
N GLU A 48 3.97 16.64 -7.76
CA GLU A 48 4.77 16.64 -9.00
C GLU A 48 5.95 15.67 -8.87
N THR A 49 6.65 15.72 -7.74
CA THR A 49 7.79 14.83 -7.47
C THR A 49 7.33 13.37 -7.36
N VAL A 50 6.21 13.12 -6.69
CA VAL A 50 5.64 11.76 -6.56
C VAL A 50 5.23 11.23 -7.94
N ARG A 51 4.57 12.03 -8.78
CA ARG A 51 4.20 11.63 -10.15
C ARG A 51 5.42 11.28 -10.99
N ARG A 52 6.46 12.13 -10.98
CA ARG A 52 7.69 11.89 -11.73
C ARG A 52 8.33 10.56 -11.32
N TYR A 53 8.55 10.34 -10.03
CA TYR A 53 9.16 9.10 -9.55
C TYR A 53 8.30 7.87 -9.87
N SER A 54 7.00 7.98 -9.73
CA SER A 54 6.07 6.89 -10.06
C SER A 54 6.09 6.55 -11.56
N LEU A 55 6.22 7.54 -12.44
CA LEU A 55 6.37 7.31 -13.88
C LEU A 55 7.70 6.64 -14.24
N GLU A 56 8.81 7.05 -13.63
CA GLU A 56 10.10 6.40 -13.83
C GLU A 56 10.04 4.90 -13.45
N ILE A 57 9.39 4.58 -12.31
CA ILE A 57 9.21 3.19 -11.88
C ILE A 57 8.26 2.44 -12.82
N LEU A 58 7.17 3.06 -13.29
CA LEU A 58 6.27 2.46 -14.27
C LEU A 58 7.05 2.06 -15.54
N HIS A 59 7.86 2.94 -16.11
CA HIS A 59 8.64 2.65 -17.30
C HIS A 59 9.58 1.48 -17.06
N TRP A 60 10.29 1.46 -15.94
CA TRP A 60 11.15 0.35 -15.58
C TRP A 60 10.38 -0.99 -15.47
N LEU A 61 9.21 -1.00 -14.82
CA LEU A 61 8.38 -2.20 -14.73
C LEU A 61 7.89 -2.68 -16.11
N LEU A 62 7.51 -1.75 -16.99
CA LEU A 62 7.11 -2.10 -18.37
C LEU A 62 8.26 -2.74 -19.15
N GLU A 63 9.50 -2.28 -18.96
CA GLU A 63 10.70 -2.91 -19.53
C GLU A 63 10.94 -4.33 -18.98
N GLN A 64 10.46 -4.63 -17.77
CA GLN A 64 10.48 -5.99 -17.22
C GLN A 64 9.42 -6.92 -17.85
N GLY A 65 8.60 -6.42 -18.76
CA GLY A 65 7.57 -7.18 -19.47
C GLY A 65 6.39 -7.59 -18.59
N VAL A 66 6.01 -6.76 -17.62
CA VAL A 66 4.88 -7.05 -16.73
C VAL A 66 3.54 -7.00 -17.48
N LYS A 67 2.57 -7.82 -17.08
CA LYS A 67 1.21 -7.85 -17.65
C LYS A 67 0.22 -6.93 -16.92
N MET A 68 0.57 -6.44 -15.75
CA MET A 68 -0.22 -5.56 -14.88
C MET A 68 0.72 -4.83 -13.93
N VAL A 69 0.36 -3.63 -13.51
CA VAL A 69 1.09 -2.86 -12.48
C VAL A 69 0.20 -2.62 -11.27
N VAL A 70 0.73 -2.84 -10.07
CA VAL A 70 0.10 -2.55 -8.80
C VAL A 70 0.86 -1.43 -8.09
N VAL A 71 0.16 -0.33 -7.82
CA VAL A 71 0.69 0.82 -7.09
C VAL A 71 0.42 0.60 -5.61
N ALA A 72 1.36 -0.07 -4.91
CA ALA A 72 1.20 -0.43 -3.50
C ALA A 72 1.28 0.79 -2.58
N CYS A 73 2.05 1.82 -2.95
CA CYS A 73 2.19 3.06 -2.19
C CYS A 73 0.90 3.88 -2.20
N ASN A 74 0.35 4.17 -1.01
CA ASN A 74 -0.84 5.04 -0.90
C ASN A 74 -0.58 6.46 -1.40
N THR A 75 0.59 7.03 -1.11
CA THR A 75 0.97 8.37 -1.59
C THR A 75 1.08 8.41 -3.12
N SER A 76 1.71 7.40 -3.73
CA SER A 76 1.76 7.29 -5.20
C SER A 76 0.37 7.07 -5.80
N THR A 77 -0.46 6.21 -5.21
CA THR A 77 -1.86 6.05 -5.64
C THR A 77 -2.62 7.37 -5.59
N ALA A 78 -2.47 8.12 -4.49
CA ALA A 78 -3.19 9.39 -4.28
C ALA A 78 -2.82 10.49 -5.29
N HIS A 79 -1.57 10.54 -5.75
CA HIS A 79 -1.04 11.64 -6.54
C HIS A 79 -0.71 11.27 -8.00
N ALA A 80 -0.50 9.99 -8.28
CA ALA A 80 0.01 9.57 -9.59
C ALA A 80 -0.88 8.58 -10.35
N LEU A 81 -1.88 7.94 -9.69
CA LEU A 81 -2.62 6.82 -10.30
C LEU A 81 -3.20 7.15 -11.68
N ASP A 82 -3.89 8.28 -11.83
CA ASP A 82 -4.50 8.67 -13.11
C ASP A 82 -3.44 8.88 -14.20
N THR A 83 -2.29 9.47 -13.83
CA THR A 83 -1.16 9.66 -14.74
C THR A 83 -0.55 8.31 -15.16
N LEU A 84 -0.43 7.37 -14.23
CA LEU A 84 0.09 6.03 -14.50
C LEU A 84 -0.85 5.22 -15.39
N ILE A 85 -2.16 5.30 -15.14
CA ILE A 85 -3.18 4.66 -16.00
C ILE A 85 -3.09 5.20 -17.43
N ALA A 86 -2.98 6.53 -17.59
CA ALA A 86 -2.90 7.16 -18.90
C ALA A 86 -1.60 6.81 -19.66
N ALA A 87 -0.50 6.57 -18.95
CA ALA A 87 0.81 6.25 -19.52
C ALA A 87 1.06 4.74 -19.74
N SER A 88 0.23 3.88 -19.16
CA SER A 88 0.47 2.43 -19.14
C SER A 88 -0.30 1.70 -20.24
N PRO A 89 0.36 0.82 -21.04
CA PRO A 89 -0.31 -0.08 -21.98
C PRO A 89 -0.93 -1.31 -21.30
N VAL A 90 -0.68 -1.52 -20.00
CA VAL A 90 -1.23 -2.63 -19.23
C VAL A 90 -2.10 -2.10 -18.09
N PRO A 91 -3.01 -2.92 -17.53
CA PRO A 91 -3.84 -2.49 -16.41
C PRO A 91 -3.01 -2.01 -15.22
N VAL A 92 -3.44 -0.92 -14.58
CA VAL A 92 -2.83 -0.36 -13.36
C VAL A 92 -3.86 -0.38 -12.24
N VAL A 93 -3.50 -0.93 -11.09
CA VAL A 93 -4.35 -1.03 -9.90
C VAL A 93 -3.69 -0.28 -8.75
N GLY A 94 -4.42 0.66 -8.14
CA GLY A 94 -4.01 1.36 -6.93
C GLY A 94 -4.68 0.79 -5.67
N VAL A 95 -4.18 1.16 -4.50
CA VAL A 95 -4.64 0.61 -3.21
C VAL A 95 -5.80 1.39 -2.56
N ILE A 96 -6.07 2.63 -2.97
CA ILE A 96 -7.04 3.50 -2.31
C ILE A 96 -8.48 3.05 -2.56
N GLU A 97 -8.85 2.79 -3.79
CA GLU A 97 -10.22 2.38 -4.13
C GLU A 97 -10.61 1.04 -3.47
N PRO A 98 -9.78 -0.02 -3.52
CA PRO A 98 -10.05 -1.25 -2.76
C PRO A 98 -10.23 -1.00 -1.26
N GLY A 99 -9.34 -0.21 -0.65
CA GLY A 99 -9.43 0.16 0.76
C GLY A 99 -10.70 0.95 1.10
N ALA A 100 -11.11 1.88 0.25
CA ALA A 100 -12.35 2.64 0.42
C ALA A 100 -13.59 1.74 0.33
N ARG A 101 -13.62 0.80 -0.63
CA ARG A 101 -14.70 -0.21 -0.73
C ARG A 101 -14.79 -1.08 0.52
N ALA A 102 -13.66 -1.53 1.05
CA ALA A 102 -13.62 -2.29 2.29
C ALA A 102 -14.18 -1.49 3.47
N ALA A 103 -13.77 -0.23 3.61
CA ALA A 103 -14.27 0.65 4.67
C ALA A 103 -15.78 0.85 4.60
N VAL A 104 -16.33 1.11 3.40
CA VAL A 104 -17.77 1.28 3.19
C VAL A 104 -18.56 0.01 3.51
N ARG A 105 -17.99 -1.18 3.26
CA ARG A 105 -18.61 -2.46 3.63
C ARG A 105 -18.55 -2.73 5.13
N ALA A 106 -17.49 -2.30 5.80
CA ALA A 106 -17.24 -2.60 7.21
C ALA A 106 -17.98 -1.68 8.17
N THR A 107 -18.19 -0.40 7.79
CA THR A 107 -18.84 0.56 8.67
C THR A 107 -20.31 0.21 8.94
N ARG A 108 -20.73 0.37 10.19
CA ARG A 108 -22.11 0.24 10.64
C ARG A 108 -22.91 1.53 10.49
N GLY A 109 -22.34 2.53 9.82
CA GLY A 109 -22.95 3.85 9.60
C GLY A 109 -22.37 4.96 10.48
N GLY A 110 -21.38 4.65 11.31
CA GLY A 110 -20.58 5.64 12.03
C GLY A 110 -19.54 6.32 11.13
N PRO A 111 -18.84 7.34 11.64
CA PRO A 111 -17.77 7.98 10.90
C PRO A 111 -16.65 6.99 10.58
N VAL A 112 -16.07 7.12 9.38
CA VAL A 112 -14.87 6.36 8.98
C VAL A 112 -13.63 7.21 9.24
N GLY A 113 -12.71 6.66 10.03
CA GLY A 113 -11.38 7.21 10.21
C GLY A 113 -10.44 6.77 9.08
N VAL A 114 -9.56 7.66 8.65
CA VAL A 114 -8.46 7.34 7.73
C VAL A 114 -7.17 7.89 8.32
N ILE A 115 -6.19 7.03 8.52
CA ILE A 115 -4.82 7.45 8.85
C ILE A 115 -3.90 7.21 7.67
N GLY A 116 -2.95 8.12 7.46
CA GLY A 116 -2.04 8.03 6.32
C GLY A 116 -0.83 8.96 6.47
N THR A 117 0.01 8.99 5.44
CA THR A 117 1.07 10.00 5.34
C THR A 117 0.48 11.40 5.12
N ALA A 118 1.27 12.44 5.37
CA ALA A 118 0.82 13.81 5.12
C ALA A 118 0.32 14.00 3.67
N GLY A 119 1.04 13.49 2.67
CA GLY A 119 0.64 13.58 1.27
C GLY A 119 -0.65 12.82 0.96
N THR A 120 -0.82 11.61 1.48
CA THR A 120 -2.06 10.84 1.31
C THR A 120 -3.27 11.58 1.88
N ILE A 121 -3.15 12.11 3.10
CA ILE A 121 -4.25 12.82 3.76
C ILE A 121 -4.56 14.15 3.05
N ALA A 122 -3.54 14.93 2.73
CA ALA A 122 -3.71 16.21 2.03
C ALA A 122 -4.37 16.05 0.66
N SER A 123 -4.17 14.92 -0.01
CA SER A 123 -4.81 14.61 -1.30
C SER A 123 -6.33 14.45 -1.22
N ASN A 124 -6.88 14.12 -0.06
CA ASN A 124 -8.28 13.72 0.14
C ASN A 124 -8.74 12.52 -0.72
N ALA A 125 -7.83 11.71 -1.25
CA ALA A 125 -8.16 10.63 -2.17
C ALA A 125 -9.05 9.56 -1.53
N TYR A 126 -8.80 9.18 -0.27
CA TYR A 126 -9.69 8.27 0.46
C TYR A 126 -11.08 8.85 0.69
N ALA A 127 -11.17 10.10 1.14
CA ALA A 127 -12.46 10.75 1.36
C ALA A 127 -13.28 10.82 0.06
N ARG A 128 -12.66 11.20 -1.05
CA ARG A 128 -13.33 11.19 -2.37
C ARG A 128 -13.79 9.79 -2.76
N ALA A 129 -12.95 8.77 -2.64
CA ALA A 129 -13.31 7.40 -3.00
C ALA A 129 -14.45 6.84 -2.13
N ILE A 130 -14.45 7.14 -0.82
CA ILE A 130 -15.53 6.76 0.09
C ILE A 130 -16.83 7.49 -0.27
N HIS A 131 -16.78 8.80 -0.54
CA HIS A 131 -17.97 9.60 -0.89
C HIS A 131 -18.54 9.23 -2.26
N GLN A 132 -17.73 8.76 -3.22
CA GLN A 132 -18.24 8.21 -4.48
C GLN A 132 -19.11 6.96 -4.26
N LEU A 133 -18.74 6.13 -3.27
CA LEU A 133 -19.49 4.92 -2.94
C LEU A 133 -20.67 5.18 -1.99
N ARG A 134 -20.50 6.11 -1.05
CA ARG A 134 -21.49 6.44 -0.02
C ARG A 134 -21.40 7.93 0.37
N PRO A 135 -22.08 8.82 -0.37
CA PRO A 135 -21.93 10.28 -0.24
C PRO A 135 -22.21 10.86 1.16
N GLN A 136 -23.07 10.19 1.94
CA GLN A 136 -23.50 10.66 3.26
C GLN A 136 -22.55 10.25 4.40
N LEU A 137 -21.53 9.41 4.11
CA LEU A 137 -20.68 8.88 5.13
C LEU A 137 -19.69 9.94 5.63
N GLU A 138 -19.66 10.17 6.93
CA GLU A 138 -18.66 11.07 7.52
C GLU A 138 -17.27 10.44 7.45
N VAL A 139 -16.28 11.20 6.97
CA VAL A 139 -14.88 10.76 6.90
C VAL A 139 -14.00 11.69 7.70
N ARG A 140 -13.23 11.13 8.63
CA ARG A 140 -12.25 11.83 9.45
C ARG A 140 -10.84 11.37 9.09
N GLN A 141 -9.96 12.29 8.76
CA GLN A 141 -8.62 11.97 8.29
C GLN A 141 -7.55 12.55 9.21
N VAL A 142 -6.52 11.76 9.53
CA VAL A 142 -5.39 12.18 10.36
C VAL A 142 -4.08 11.74 9.71
N ALA A 143 -3.15 12.70 9.54
CA ALA A 143 -1.80 12.40 9.09
C ALA A 143 -0.96 11.86 10.27
N CYS A 144 -0.29 10.73 10.05
CA CYS A 144 0.52 10.06 11.06
C CYS A 144 1.97 9.86 10.57
N PRO A 145 2.73 10.95 10.29
CA PRO A 145 4.03 10.86 9.62
C PRO A 145 5.08 10.05 10.39
N LEU A 146 5.01 10.00 11.73
CA LEU A 146 5.99 9.29 12.55
C LEU A 146 5.80 7.76 12.54
N PHE A 147 4.65 7.23 12.08
CA PHE A 147 4.45 5.79 12.06
C PHE A 147 5.38 5.06 11.09
N VAL A 148 5.75 5.67 9.95
CA VAL A 148 6.68 5.07 9.01
C VAL A 148 8.05 4.81 9.66
N PRO A 149 8.77 5.82 10.21
CA PRO A 149 10.05 5.56 10.86
C PRO A 149 9.96 4.62 12.07
N LEU A 150 8.89 4.68 12.87
CA LEU A 150 8.71 3.75 14.00
C LEU A 150 8.62 2.29 13.52
N VAL A 151 7.90 2.04 12.43
CA VAL A 151 7.78 0.70 11.84
C VAL A 151 9.12 0.23 11.27
N GLU A 152 9.82 1.09 10.54
CA GLU A 152 11.12 0.73 9.95
C GLU A 152 12.19 0.43 11.00
N GLU A 153 12.17 1.15 12.13
CA GLU A 153 13.04 0.87 13.29
C GLU A 153 12.58 -0.34 14.13
N GLY A 154 11.40 -0.91 13.84
CA GLY A 154 10.87 -2.08 14.56
C GLY A 154 10.27 -1.74 15.92
N TRP A 155 9.83 -0.49 16.13
CA TRP A 155 9.29 -0.01 17.41
C TRP A 155 7.78 -0.25 17.54
N PHE A 156 7.29 -1.43 17.15
CA PHE A 156 5.86 -1.75 17.14
C PHE A 156 5.20 -1.74 18.52
N ASP A 157 5.92 -2.16 19.55
CA ASP A 157 5.47 -2.22 20.95
C ASP A 157 6.27 -1.29 21.88
N HIS A 158 7.03 -0.36 21.30
CA HIS A 158 7.82 0.57 22.11
C HIS A 158 6.90 1.61 22.78
N PRO A 159 7.13 2.00 24.05
CA PRO A 159 6.30 3.00 24.74
C PRO A 159 6.16 4.33 23.98
N ALA A 160 7.20 4.78 23.27
CA ALA A 160 7.11 5.96 22.43
C ALA A 160 6.12 5.80 21.28
N ALA A 161 6.05 4.62 20.66
CA ALA A 161 5.07 4.35 19.61
C ALA A 161 3.64 4.42 20.15
N GLU A 162 3.40 3.92 21.37
CA GLU A 162 2.10 4.01 22.02
C GLU A 162 1.69 5.45 22.33
N LEU A 163 2.61 6.27 22.85
CA LEU A 163 2.34 7.69 23.12
C LEU A 163 1.98 8.44 21.84
N ILE A 164 2.77 8.26 20.78
CA ILE A 164 2.54 8.88 19.47
C ILE A 164 1.21 8.41 18.88
N ALA A 165 0.91 7.11 18.97
CA ALA A 165 -0.34 6.57 18.44
C ALA A 165 -1.56 7.13 19.20
N LYS A 166 -1.50 7.26 20.52
CA LYS A 166 -2.57 7.89 21.32
C LYS A 166 -2.82 9.33 20.90
N GLU A 167 -1.75 10.10 20.67
CA GLU A 167 -1.85 11.49 20.20
C GLU A 167 -2.53 11.57 18.83
N TYR A 168 -2.06 10.79 17.87
CA TYR A 168 -2.64 10.79 16.52
C TYR A 168 -4.07 10.28 16.47
N LEU A 169 -4.43 9.28 17.27
CA LEU A 169 -5.75 8.65 17.23
C LEU A 169 -6.80 9.38 18.10
N ALA A 170 -6.39 10.27 19.00
CA ALA A 170 -7.31 10.98 19.87
C ALA A 170 -8.47 11.69 19.14
N PRO A 171 -8.27 12.40 18.01
CA PRO A 171 -9.38 13.02 17.28
C PRO A 171 -10.36 11.99 16.69
N LEU A 172 -9.87 10.81 16.28
CA LEU A 172 -10.69 9.74 15.71
C LEU A 172 -11.48 9.02 16.81
N ALA A 173 -10.88 8.80 17.97
CA ALA A 173 -11.56 8.24 19.14
C ALA A 173 -12.66 9.19 19.63
N ALA A 174 -12.38 10.51 19.69
CA ALA A 174 -13.37 11.52 20.07
C ALA A 174 -14.54 11.59 19.07
N ALA A 175 -14.26 11.40 17.78
CA ALA A 175 -15.29 11.32 16.73
C ALA A 175 -16.05 9.98 16.72
N LYS A 176 -15.67 9.01 17.58
CA LYS A 176 -16.30 7.68 17.68
C LYS A 176 -16.35 6.96 16.34
N VAL A 177 -15.25 6.96 15.59
CA VAL A 177 -15.17 6.20 14.34
C VAL A 177 -15.42 4.72 14.62
N ASP A 178 -16.17 4.04 13.76
CA ASP A 178 -16.42 2.60 13.88
C ASP A 178 -15.51 1.77 12.95
N THR A 179 -14.84 2.45 12.05
CA THR A 179 -13.96 1.85 11.04
C THR A 179 -12.73 2.76 10.86
N LEU A 180 -11.55 2.16 10.79
CA LEU A 180 -10.28 2.87 10.62
C LEU A 180 -9.49 2.28 9.46
N VAL A 181 -9.30 3.09 8.40
CA VAL A 181 -8.50 2.72 7.23
C VAL A 181 -7.02 3.00 7.51
N LEU A 182 -6.19 1.99 7.31
CA LEU A 182 -4.74 2.07 7.38
C LEU A 182 -4.19 2.49 6.02
N GLY A 183 -4.20 3.80 5.76
CA GLY A 183 -3.84 4.41 4.47
C GLY A 183 -2.33 4.57 4.24
N CYS A 184 -1.54 3.61 4.70
CA CYS A 184 -0.11 3.49 4.44
C CYS A 184 0.31 2.03 4.55
N THR A 185 1.20 1.59 3.67
CA THR A 185 1.71 0.21 3.60
C THR A 185 2.48 -0.24 4.84
N HIS A 186 2.97 0.70 5.66
CA HIS A 186 3.66 0.42 6.91
C HIS A 186 2.70 0.12 8.07
N TYR A 187 1.52 0.71 8.06
CA TYR A 187 0.63 0.71 9.22
C TYR A 187 0.02 -0.65 9.58
N PRO A 188 -0.11 -1.64 8.67
CA PRO A 188 -0.52 -2.99 9.04
C PRO A 188 0.35 -3.63 10.14
N LEU A 189 1.64 -3.31 10.23
CA LEU A 189 2.52 -3.81 11.28
C LEU A 189 2.21 -3.22 12.67
N LEU A 190 1.49 -2.10 12.73
CA LEU A 190 1.01 -1.47 13.97
C LEU A 190 -0.40 -1.94 14.38
N LYS A 191 -1.06 -2.84 13.61
CA LYS A 191 -2.42 -3.30 13.92
C LYS A 191 -2.66 -3.69 15.38
N PRO A 192 -1.78 -4.46 16.06
CA PRO A 192 -1.98 -4.80 17.46
C PRO A 192 -2.03 -3.56 18.36
N LEU A 193 -1.14 -2.59 18.15
CA LEU A 193 -1.10 -1.34 18.88
C LEU A 193 -2.35 -0.48 18.61
N LEU A 194 -2.71 -0.31 17.35
CA LEU A 194 -3.87 0.49 16.94
C LEU A 194 -5.18 -0.11 17.45
N ALA A 195 -5.32 -1.45 17.39
CA ALA A 195 -6.48 -2.16 17.92
C ALA A 195 -6.62 -1.97 19.45
N ARG A 196 -5.51 -2.01 20.17
CA ARG A 196 -5.49 -1.78 21.63
C ARG A 196 -5.95 -0.37 22.00
N ILE A 197 -5.54 0.64 21.22
CA ILE A 197 -5.87 2.04 21.47
C ILE A 197 -7.31 2.36 21.05
N MET A 198 -7.73 1.92 19.87
CA MET A 198 -9.07 2.21 19.34
C MET A 198 -10.17 1.34 19.93
N GLY A 199 -9.80 0.21 20.51
CA GLY A 199 -10.75 -0.74 21.13
C GLY A 199 -11.41 -1.68 20.12
N PRO A 200 -12.10 -2.73 20.65
CA PRO A 200 -12.63 -3.82 19.83
C PRO A 200 -13.85 -3.43 18.97
N SER A 201 -14.44 -2.27 19.20
CA SER A 201 -15.58 -1.78 18.43
C SER A 201 -15.17 -1.13 17.10
N VAL A 202 -13.88 -0.85 16.88
CA VAL A 202 -13.36 -0.22 15.68
C VAL A 202 -12.76 -1.28 14.74
N MET A 203 -13.31 -1.38 13.52
CA MET A 203 -12.79 -2.27 12.49
C MET A 203 -11.57 -1.63 11.80
N LEU A 204 -10.42 -2.30 11.86
CA LEU A 204 -9.22 -1.87 11.15
C LEU A 204 -9.22 -2.43 9.73
N ILE A 205 -9.14 -1.55 8.74
CA ILE A 205 -9.11 -1.90 7.31
C ILE A 205 -7.69 -1.83 6.79
N ASP A 206 -7.18 -2.96 6.37
CA ASP A 206 -5.92 -3.11 5.66
C ASP A 206 -6.19 -3.22 4.16
N SER A 207 -5.65 -2.30 3.39
CA SER A 207 -5.87 -2.27 1.94
C SER A 207 -5.16 -3.40 1.18
N ALA A 208 -4.23 -4.13 1.81
CA ALA A 208 -3.43 -5.15 1.11
C ALA A 208 -4.29 -6.33 0.61
N GLU A 209 -5.11 -6.91 1.47
CA GLU A 209 -6.01 -8.03 1.10
C GLU A 209 -7.04 -7.61 0.06
N GLU A 210 -7.61 -6.42 0.23
CA GLU A 210 -8.59 -5.87 -0.72
C GLU A 210 -7.96 -5.55 -2.08
N THR A 211 -6.72 -5.08 -2.07
CA THR A 211 -5.94 -4.86 -3.30
C THR A 211 -5.66 -6.20 -4.00
N ALA A 212 -5.27 -7.22 -3.27
CA ALA A 212 -5.07 -8.56 -3.83
C ALA A 212 -6.37 -9.11 -4.46
N ALA A 213 -7.52 -8.84 -3.84
CA ALA A 213 -8.82 -9.20 -4.41
C ALA A 213 -9.13 -8.42 -5.69
N ALA A 214 -8.84 -7.11 -5.71
CA ALA A 214 -9.01 -6.27 -6.90
C ALA A 214 -8.10 -6.70 -8.06
N VAL A 215 -6.84 -7.05 -7.76
CA VAL A 215 -5.88 -7.59 -8.73
C VAL A 215 -6.40 -8.90 -9.34
N ALA A 216 -6.88 -9.84 -8.51
CA ALA A 216 -7.48 -11.09 -8.98
C ALA A 216 -8.68 -10.84 -9.91
N GLY A 217 -9.57 -9.93 -9.53
CA GLY A 217 -10.72 -9.55 -10.36
C GLY A 217 -10.31 -8.92 -11.69
N ALA A 218 -9.30 -8.04 -11.70
CA ALA A 218 -8.80 -7.42 -12.92
C ALA A 218 -8.12 -8.42 -13.87
N LEU A 219 -7.35 -9.37 -13.33
CA LEU A 219 -6.75 -10.45 -14.13
C LEU A 219 -7.81 -11.33 -14.76
N ALA A 220 -8.83 -11.75 -14.00
CA ALA A 220 -9.93 -12.57 -14.49
C ALA A 220 -10.72 -11.84 -15.60
N ALA A 221 -11.07 -10.57 -15.37
CA ALA A 221 -11.80 -9.75 -16.35
C ALA A 221 -11.02 -9.56 -17.66
N GLY A 222 -9.68 -9.41 -17.54
CA GLY A 222 -8.78 -9.27 -18.70
C GLY A 222 -8.36 -10.61 -19.35
N GLY A 223 -8.73 -11.74 -18.77
CA GLY A 223 -8.27 -13.07 -19.22
C GLY A 223 -6.74 -13.23 -19.11
N LEU A 224 -6.12 -12.56 -18.13
CA LEU A 224 -4.66 -12.47 -17.96
C LEU A 224 -4.11 -13.44 -16.90
N GLU A 225 -4.97 -14.27 -16.29
CA GLU A 225 -4.56 -15.23 -15.26
C GLU A 225 -3.50 -16.20 -15.77
N ALA A 226 -2.49 -16.46 -14.94
CA ALA A 226 -1.45 -17.44 -15.24
C ALA A 226 -2.02 -18.85 -15.28
N PRO A 227 -1.55 -19.72 -16.20
CA PRO A 227 -1.98 -21.11 -16.23
C PRO A 227 -1.48 -21.86 -14.99
N LEU A 228 -2.28 -22.82 -14.53
CA LEU A 228 -1.90 -23.69 -13.41
C LEU A 228 -0.67 -24.53 -13.79
N GLY A 229 0.24 -24.73 -12.83
CA GLY A 229 1.43 -25.58 -12.99
C GLY A 229 2.60 -24.92 -13.72
N GLY A 230 2.51 -23.62 -14.04
CA GLY A 230 3.62 -22.87 -14.57
C GLY A 230 4.73 -22.63 -13.52
N LYS A 231 5.95 -22.27 -14.00
CA LYS A 231 7.03 -21.83 -13.10
C LYS A 231 6.71 -20.46 -12.54
N VAL A 232 6.61 -20.34 -11.22
CA VAL A 232 6.41 -19.08 -10.50
C VAL A 232 7.73 -18.52 -10.05
N THR A 233 7.93 -17.21 -10.22
CA THR A 233 9.15 -16.51 -9.78
C THR A 233 8.78 -15.23 -9.04
N TYR A 234 9.54 -14.94 -7.98
CA TYR A 234 9.45 -13.68 -7.23
C TYR A 234 10.78 -12.96 -7.35
N ARG A 235 10.74 -11.75 -7.90
CA ARG A 235 11.92 -10.90 -8.06
C ARG A 235 11.77 -9.65 -7.24
N PHE A 236 12.81 -9.28 -6.52
CA PHE A 236 12.86 -8.07 -5.70
C PHE A 236 13.93 -7.14 -6.25
N THR A 237 13.57 -5.89 -6.40
CA THR A 237 14.46 -4.82 -6.84
C THR A 237 14.26 -3.61 -5.94
N VAL A 238 15.36 -2.96 -5.58
CA VAL A 238 15.37 -1.72 -4.81
C VAL A 238 16.25 -0.69 -5.49
N SER A 239 16.01 0.59 -5.22
CA SER A 239 16.86 1.65 -5.79
C SER A 239 18.12 1.91 -4.97
N ASP A 240 18.19 1.42 -3.72
CA ASP A 240 19.35 1.54 -2.83
C ASP A 240 19.22 0.58 -1.64
N ASP A 241 20.33 0.32 -0.91
CA ASP A 241 20.43 -0.38 0.38
C ASP A 241 19.75 -1.78 0.42
N GLU A 242 20.33 -2.70 -0.33
CA GLU A 242 19.92 -4.12 -0.32
C GLU A 242 20.01 -4.75 1.08
N ALA A 243 20.98 -4.34 1.90
CA ALA A 243 21.13 -4.87 3.25
C ALA A 243 19.93 -4.49 4.15
N ARG A 244 19.48 -3.24 4.08
CA ARG A 244 18.27 -2.77 4.77
C ARG A 244 17.03 -3.49 4.23
N PHE A 245 16.93 -3.72 2.92
CA PHE A 245 15.86 -4.50 2.31
C PHE A 245 15.75 -5.89 2.96
N ARG A 246 16.84 -6.62 3.12
CA ARG A 246 16.80 -7.95 3.75
C ARG A 246 16.26 -7.89 5.17
N VAL A 247 16.73 -6.96 5.98
CA VAL A 247 16.35 -6.87 7.40
C VAL A 247 14.92 -6.37 7.57
N VAL A 248 14.63 -5.21 7.01
CA VAL A 248 13.32 -4.55 7.19
C VAL A 248 12.26 -5.22 6.32
N GLY A 249 12.58 -5.55 5.07
CA GLY A 249 11.66 -6.23 4.15
C GLY A 249 11.18 -7.59 4.67
N SER A 250 12.06 -8.34 5.36
CA SER A 250 11.67 -9.61 6.00
C SER A 250 10.57 -9.44 7.05
N ARG A 251 10.53 -8.30 7.74
CA ARG A 251 9.46 -7.99 8.72
C ARG A 251 8.10 -7.82 8.02
N PHE A 252 8.08 -7.17 6.85
CA PHE A 252 6.85 -6.97 6.07
C PHE A 252 6.36 -8.26 5.41
N MET A 253 7.30 -9.07 4.90
CA MET A 253 6.96 -10.36 4.29
C MET A 253 6.57 -11.43 5.32
N GLY A 254 7.08 -11.33 6.56
CA GLY A 254 6.90 -12.35 7.60
C GLY A 254 7.75 -13.60 7.35
N GLU A 255 8.73 -13.51 6.46
CA GLU A 255 9.69 -14.56 6.11
C GLU A 255 11.05 -13.92 5.78
N THR A 256 12.12 -14.72 5.85
CA THR A 256 13.48 -14.22 5.54
C THR A 256 13.64 -14.01 4.04
N LEU A 257 13.97 -12.78 3.65
CA LEU A 257 14.30 -12.44 2.27
C LEU A 257 15.79 -12.67 2.01
N SER A 258 16.11 -13.31 0.88
CA SER A 258 17.50 -13.63 0.49
C SER A 258 18.26 -12.42 -0.07
N GLY A 259 17.56 -11.42 -0.58
CA GLY A 259 18.14 -10.21 -1.15
C GLY A 259 17.29 -9.59 -2.24
N ALA A 260 17.78 -8.49 -2.79
CA ALA A 260 17.19 -7.78 -3.92
C ALA A 260 18.29 -7.32 -4.89
N SER A 261 17.94 -7.15 -6.16
CA SER A 261 18.79 -6.44 -7.12
C SER A 261 18.75 -4.94 -6.84
N VAL A 262 19.86 -4.23 -6.98
CA VAL A 262 19.90 -2.77 -6.88
C VAL A 262 19.89 -2.17 -8.27
N VAL A 263 18.98 -1.24 -8.52
CA VAL A 263 18.83 -0.53 -9.80
C VAL A 263 18.62 0.96 -9.52
N GLN A 264 19.48 1.79 -10.06
CA GLN A 264 19.32 3.24 -10.01
C GLN A 264 18.41 3.67 -11.17
N LEU A 265 17.34 4.38 -10.85
CA LEU A 265 16.53 5.06 -11.85
C LEU A 265 17.11 6.43 -12.10
N GLY A 266 17.27 6.79 -13.37
CA GLY A 266 17.87 8.04 -13.82
C GLY A 266 17.00 9.26 -13.60
#